data_ac90a254782d0867ca2f53198ee9749b
#
_entry.id   ac90a254782d0867ca2f53198ee9749b
#
_cell.length_a   1.000
_cell.length_b   1.000
_cell.length_c   1.000
_cell.angle_alpha   90.00
_cell.angle_beta   90.00
_cell.angle_gamma   90.00
#
_symmetry.space_group_name_H-M   'P 1'
#
loop_
_entity.id
_entity.type
_entity.pdbx_description
1 polymer ?
#
loop_
_entity_poly.entity_id
_entity_poly.type
_entity_poly.pdbx_seq_one_letter_code
_entity_poly.pdbx_strand_id
1 'polypeptide(L)'
;MKLSEIRNILREEDIQLTKSLGQNFLHDQHQLQKIVSLAQIKPDDKILEIGPGLGPLTEPLLQSAGHVTAIEKDHRLIELLEKKFAKCSNITLKHADALQLIRKAKYDWAQHKLVANLPYSIASPLMIDLAWGEHRPRAMIVTLQLEVAKRLMAVAGTKQYGILSLLIGLYYSTGKSFEIPRGCFFPEPNVDSCCIQLIRRDNPMLTIEETAVFKKIIKRGFSERRKKLMKLLKHDWPTEAVIAIFRTLGLDEKIRGEKVSLEQFIEMTKYLNQKQQ
;
A
#
# COMPACT_ATOMS: atom_id res chain seq x y z
N MET A 1 -22.11 8.81 5.52
CA MET A 1 -22.23 10.28 5.25
C MET A 1 -22.70 10.45 3.82
N LYS A 2 -23.78 11.24 3.58
CA LYS A 2 -24.29 11.50 2.22
C LYS A 2 -23.51 12.65 1.56
N LEU A 3 -23.55 12.74 0.23
CA LEU A 3 -22.90 13.83 -0.50
C LEU A 3 -23.37 15.23 -0.07
N SER A 4 -24.67 15.37 0.22
CA SER A 4 -25.24 16.64 0.73
C SER A 4 -24.64 17.04 2.08
N GLU A 5 -24.42 16.08 2.96
CA GLU A 5 -23.79 16.31 4.28
C GLU A 5 -22.35 16.78 4.13
N ILE A 6 -21.58 16.15 3.24
CA ILE A 6 -20.20 16.56 2.94
C ILE A 6 -20.17 18.01 2.47
N ARG A 7 -21.02 18.37 1.49
CA ARG A 7 -21.08 19.75 0.96
C ARG A 7 -21.48 20.76 2.03
N ASN A 8 -22.41 20.41 2.91
CA ASN A 8 -22.85 21.28 4.00
C ASN A 8 -21.71 21.52 5.00
N ILE A 9 -21.04 20.45 5.47
CA ILE A 9 -19.92 20.54 6.40
C ILE A 9 -18.82 21.44 5.81
N LEU A 10 -18.41 21.19 4.56
CA LEU A 10 -17.36 21.97 3.92
C LEU A 10 -17.71 23.46 3.80
N ARG A 11 -19.01 23.75 3.57
CA ARG A 11 -19.50 25.14 3.49
C ARG A 11 -19.59 25.81 4.87
N GLU A 12 -20.13 25.11 5.86
CA GLU A 12 -20.32 25.64 7.22
C GLU A 12 -18.98 25.91 7.93
N GLU A 13 -17.98 25.08 7.69
CA GLU A 13 -16.65 25.20 8.27
C GLU A 13 -15.67 25.97 7.36
N ASP A 14 -16.16 26.57 6.26
CA ASP A 14 -15.35 27.30 5.25
C ASP A 14 -14.09 26.53 4.77
N ILE A 15 -14.24 25.21 4.59
CA ILE A 15 -13.13 24.36 4.18
C ILE A 15 -13.07 24.26 2.65
N GLN A 16 -12.05 24.86 2.08
CA GLN A 16 -11.69 24.67 0.68
C GLN A 16 -10.78 23.46 0.54
N LEU A 17 -11.17 22.53 -0.34
CA LEU A 17 -10.39 21.29 -0.57
C LEU A 17 -9.06 21.59 -1.25
N THR A 18 -8.00 21.01 -0.72
CA THR A 18 -6.63 21.25 -1.19
C THR A 18 -6.22 20.14 -2.16
N LYS A 19 -6.08 20.48 -3.46
CA LYS A 19 -5.71 19.50 -4.51
C LYS A 19 -4.41 18.76 -4.21
N SER A 20 -3.40 19.43 -3.64
CA SER A 20 -2.12 18.83 -3.29
C SER A 20 -2.22 17.77 -2.18
N LEU A 21 -3.28 17.77 -1.38
CA LEU A 21 -3.55 16.76 -0.37
C LEU A 21 -4.27 15.52 -0.94
N GLY A 22 -4.71 15.56 -2.19
CA GLY A 22 -5.36 14.43 -2.86
C GLY A 22 -6.69 14.04 -2.21
N GLN A 23 -7.43 15.01 -1.67
CA GLN A 23 -8.67 14.81 -0.92
C GLN A 23 -9.80 14.39 -1.87
N ASN A 24 -10.21 13.12 -1.79
CA ASN A 24 -11.39 12.55 -2.45
C ASN A 24 -12.14 11.72 -1.41
N PHE A 25 -13.24 12.26 -0.87
CA PHE A 25 -14.01 11.62 0.19
C PHE A 25 -14.94 10.58 -0.40
N LEU A 26 -14.81 9.33 -0.01
CA LEU A 26 -15.73 8.26 -0.35
C LEU A 26 -17.03 8.46 0.42
N HIS A 27 -18.14 8.70 -0.29
CA HIS A 27 -19.45 8.98 0.33
C HIS A 27 -20.49 7.89 0.11
N ASP A 28 -20.23 6.95 -0.78
CA ASP A 28 -21.14 5.83 -1.06
C ASP A 28 -21.13 4.83 0.10
N GLN A 29 -22.27 4.70 0.78
CA GLN A 29 -22.42 3.86 1.96
C GLN A 29 -22.22 2.38 1.67
N HIS A 30 -22.63 1.91 0.49
CA HIS A 30 -22.48 0.52 0.10
C HIS A 30 -20.99 0.18 -0.08
N GLN A 31 -20.21 1.08 -0.70
CA GLN A 31 -18.77 0.88 -0.85
C GLN A 31 -18.04 0.92 0.49
N LEU A 32 -18.42 1.84 1.40
CA LEU A 32 -17.87 1.88 2.76
C LEU A 32 -18.13 0.56 3.51
N GLN A 33 -19.35 0.04 3.46
CA GLN A 33 -19.69 -1.25 4.07
C GLN A 33 -18.89 -2.41 3.45
N LYS A 34 -18.68 -2.41 2.13
CA LYS A 34 -17.83 -3.43 1.45
C LYS A 34 -16.39 -3.37 1.95
N ILE A 35 -15.82 -2.18 2.15
CA ILE A 35 -14.45 -2.02 2.69
C ILE A 35 -14.37 -2.62 4.10
N VAL A 36 -15.31 -2.25 4.99
CA VAL A 36 -15.35 -2.75 6.36
C VAL A 36 -15.54 -4.28 6.39
N SER A 37 -16.42 -4.81 5.55
CA SER A 37 -16.64 -6.26 5.42
C SER A 37 -15.38 -6.97 4.92
N LEU A 38 -14.66 -6.41 3.94
CA LEU A 38 -13.42 -6.97 3.42
C LEU A 38 -12.31 -6.97 4.49
N ALA A 39 -12.32 -6.01 5.40
CA ALA A 39 -11.35 -5.90 6.49
C ALA A 39 -11.54 -6.98 7.57
N GLN A 40 -12.69 -7.65 7.62
CA GLN A 40 -12.99 -8.70 8.61
C GLN A 40 -12.58 -8.27 10.02
N ILE A 41 -13.06 -7.09 10.44
CA ILE A 41 -12.68 -6.47 11.70
C ILE A 41 -13.30 -7.26 12.86
N LYS A 42 -12.47 -7.51 13.89
CA LYS A 42 -12.90 -8.12 15.16
C LYS A 42 -12.93 -7.07 16.27
N PRO A 43 -13.71 -7.29 17.35
CA PRO A 43 -13.83 -6.34 18.45
C PRO A 43 -12.52 -5.98 19.18
N ASP A 44 -11.50 -6.83 19.08
CA ASP A 44 -10.16 -6.63 19.64
C ASP A 44 -9.13 -6.07 18.68
N ASP A 45 -9.52 -5.87 17.42
CA ASP A 45 -8.61 -5.36 16.37
C ASP A 45 -8.20 -3.92 16.64
N LYS A 46 -6.92 -3.65 16.36
CA LYS A 46 -6.37 -2.30 16.27
C LYS A 46 -6.32 -1.89 14.80
N ILE A 47 -6.95 -0.79 14.48
CA ILE A 47 -7.00 -0.24 13.13
C ILE A 47 -6.08 0.97 13.02
N LEU A 48 -5.32 1.03 11.95
CA LEU A 48 -4.65 2.23 11.47
C LEU A 48 -5.45 2.78 10.31
N GLU A 49 -5.92 4.01 10.41
CA GLU A 49 -6.55 4.74 9.31
C GLU A 49 -5.66 5.92 8.90
N ILE A 50 -5.42 6.10 7.62
CA ILE A 50 -4.62 7.20 7.08
C ILE A 50 -5.49 8.03 6.14
N GLY A 51 -5.58 9.33 6.44
CA GLY A 51 -6.46 10.26 5.75
C GLY A 51 -7.94 9.99 6.02
N PRO A 52 -8.41 10.03 7.29
CA PRO A 52 -9.82 9.83 7.63
C PRO A 52 -10.73 10.88 6.98
N GLY A 53 -10.19 12.06 6.64
CA GLY A 53 -10.93 13.14 6.02
C GLY A 53 -12.05 13.66 6.93
N LEU A 54 -13.30 13.59 6.48
CA LEU A 54 -14.50 13.91 7.27
C LEU A 54 -15.01 12.73 8.12
N GLY A 55 -14.29 11.61 8.15
CA GLY A 55 -14.59 10.44 8.96
C GLY A 55 -15.68 9.51 8.46
N PRO A 56 -15.99 9.42 7.14
CA PRO A 56 -17.02 8.52 6.66
C PRO A 56 -16.67 7.04 6.84
N LEU A 57 -15.37 6.69 6.76
CA LEU A 57 -14.87 5.34 7.03
C LEU A 57 -14.54 5.15 8.51
N THR A 58 -14.06 6.18 9.20
CA THR A 58 -13.73 6.15 10.64
C THR A 58 -14.93 5.69 11.48
N GLU A 59 -16.12 6.20 11.17
CA GLU A 59 -17.35 5.91 11.94
C GLU A 59 -17.69 4.40 11.99
N PRO A 60 -17.82 3.68 10.86
CA PRO A 60 -18.05 2.23 10.90
C PRO A 60 -16.84 1.43 11.42
N LEU A 61 -15.60 1.95 11.30
CA LEU A 61 -14.43 1.33 11.92
C LEU A 61 -14.52 1.36 13.44
N LEU A 62 -14.93 2.49 14.04
CA LEU A 62 -15.12 2.64 15.49
C LEU A 62 -16.21 1.72 16.06
N GLN A 63 -17.24 1.44 15.26
CA GLN A 63 -18.30 0.52 15.66
C GLN A 63 -17.86 -0.95 15.69
N SER A 64 -16.79 -1.30 14.96
CA SER A 64 -16.40 -2.69 14.73
C SER A 64 -15.10 -3.07 15.41
N ALA A 65 -14.21 -2.09 15.68
CA ALA A 65 -12.85 -2.32 16.17
C ALA A 65 -12.69 -1.97 17.65
N GLY A 66 -11.72 -2.62 18.31
CA GLY A 66 -11.35 -2.28 19.68
C GLY A 66 -10.69 -0.91 19.78
N HIS A 67 -9.88 -0.51 18.78
CA HIS A 67 -9.26 0.80 18.74
C HIS A 67 -8.94 1.25 17.32
N VAL A 68 -9.14 2.53 17.04
CA VAL A 68 -8.78 3.18 15.77
C VAL A 68 -7.74 4.25 16.02
N THR A 69 -6.57 4.15 15.37
CA THR A 69 -5.60 5.24 15.30
C THR A 69 -5.71 5.89 13.93
N ALA A 70 -6.20 7.11 13.86
CA ALA A 70 -6.39 7.85 12.62
C ALA A 70 -5.36 8.99 12.49
N ILE A 71 -4.68 9.05 11.34
CA ILE A 71 -3.63 10.04 11.05
C ILE A 71 -4.14 10.95 9.93
N GLU A 72 -4.30 12.23 10.25
CA GLU A 72 -4.72 13.26 9.28
C GLU A 72 -3.67 14.38 9.20
N LYS A 73 -3.43 14.87 8.00
CA LYS A 73 -2.46 15.93 7.75
C LYS A 73 -3.08 17.32 7.76
N ASP A 74 -4.36 17.43 7.41
CA ASP A 74 -5.08 18.70 7.37
C ASP A 74 -5.62 19.05 8.77
N HIS A 75 -5.09 20.12 9.39
CA HIS A 75 -5.49 20.52 10.74
C HIS A 75 -6.98 20.88 10.83
N ARG A 76 -7.58 21.43 9.78
CA ARG A 76 -9.00 21.79 9.75
C ARG A 76 -9.89 20.53 9.88
N LEU A 77 -9.46 19.43 9.23
CA LEU A 77 -10.16 18.15 9.33
C LEU A 77 -9.94 17.46 10.67
N ILE A 78 -8.75 17.62 11.29
CA ILE A 78 -8.49 17.10 12.64
C ILE A 78 -9.44 17.75 13.65
N GLU A 79 -9.61 19.07 13.64
CA GLU A 79 -10.51 19.76 14.54
C GLU A 79 -11.97 19.31 14.39
N LEU A 80 -12.41 19.04 13.16
CA LEU A 80 -13.74 18.47 12.92
C LEU A 80 -13.87 17.05 13.46
N LEU A 81 -12.85 16.22 13.25
CA LEU A 81 -12.85 14.85 13.74
C LEU A 81 -12.85 14.79 15.26
N GLU A 82 -12.08 15.67 15.93
CA GLU A 82 -12.05 15.80 17.40
C GLU A 82 -13.44 16.16 17.95
N LYS A 83 -14.12 17.12 17.33
CA LYS A 83 -15.50 17.49 17.68
C LYS A 83 -16.46 16.32 17.44
N LYS A 84 -16.37 15.70 16.26
CA LYS A 84 -17.26 14.62 15.82
C LYS A 84 -17.17 13.39 16.71
N PHE A 85 -15.95 13.01 17.09
CA PHE A 85 -15.67 11.79 17.84
C PHE A 85 -15.34 12.03 19.33
N ALA A 86 -15.62 13.21 19.87
CA ALA A 86 -15.33 13.60 21.24
C ALA A 86 -15.88 12.62 22.32
N LYS A 87 -16.96 11.90 22.03
CA LYS A 87 -17.58 10.92 22.92
C LYS A 87 -17.06 9.47 22.71
N CYS A 88 -16.22 9.23 21.72
CA CYS A 88 -15.68 7.91 21.44
C CYS A 88 -14.40 7.69 22.27
N SER A 89 -14.36 6.64 23.07
CA SER A 89 -13.19 6.30 23.90
C SER A 89 -12.15 5.44 23.16
N ASN A 90 -12.52 4.87 22.01
CA ASN A 90 -11.69 3.94 21.26
C ASN A 90 -11.04 4.55 20.02
N ILE A 91 -10.76 5.86 20.02
CA ILE A 91 -10.06 6.57 18.94
C ILE A 91 -8.84 7.32 19.45
N THR A 92 -7.78 7.31 18.67
CA THR A 92 -6.63 8.21 18.79
C THR A 92 -6.48 8.99 17.50
N LEU A 93 -6.71 10.28 17.53
CA LEU A 93 -6.48 11.19 16.40
C LEU A 93 -5.05 11.74 16.46
N LYS A 94 -4.35 11.74 15.32
CA LYS A 94 -2.99 12.27 15.21
C LYS A 94 -2.92 13.27 14.05
N HIS A 95 -2.66 14.53 14.38
CA HIS A 95 -2.32 15.55 13.38
C HIS A 95 -0.87 15.33 12.94
N ALA A 96 -0.65 14.71 11.78
CA ALA A 96 0.68 14.41 11.26
C ALA A 96 0.68 14.12 9.75
N ASP A 97 1.84 14.32 9.13
CA ASP A 97 2.13 13.72 7.83
C ASP A 97 2.43 12.23 8.00
N ALA A 98 1.56 11.37 7.47
CA ALA A 98 1.66 9.92 7.64
C ALA A 98 2.97 9.34 7.09
N LEU A 99 3.48 9.83 5.94
CA LEU A 99 4.76 9.38 5.39
C LEU A 99 5.91 9.69 6.35
N GLN A 100 5.94 10.90 6.88
CA GLN A 100 7.00 11.28 7.83
C GLN A 100 6.91 10.48 9.13
N LEU A 101 5.69 10.26 9.63
CA LEU A 101 5.46 9.53 10.87
C LEU A 101 5.88 8.06 10.74
N ILE A 102 5.54 7.40 9.63
CA ILE A 102 5.89 6.00 9.38
C ILE A 102 7.41 5.85 9.20
N ARG A 103 8.06 6.74 8.45
CA ARG A 103 9.53 6.72 8.25
C ARG A 103 10.33 6.91 9.52
N LYS A 104 9.79 7.60 10.51
CA LYS A 104 10.45 7.76 11.82
C LYS A 104 10.47 6.48 12.66
N ALA A 105 9.81 5.41 12.21
CA ALA A 105 9.79 4.07 12.84
C ALA A 105 9.51 4.07 14.35
N LYS A 106 8.78 5.09 14.86
CA LYS A 106 8.49 5.23 16.32
C LYS A 106 7.29 4.42 16.79
N TYR A 107 6.52 3.85 15.85
CA TYR A 107 5.26 3.18 16.15
C TYR A 107 5.29 1.74 15.69
N ASP A 108 4.82 0.85 16.56
CA ASP A 108 4.62 -0.56 16.23
C ASP A 108 3.23 -0.75 15.62
N TRP A 109 3.20 -1.06 14.32
CA TRP A 109 1.98 -1.36 13.57
C TRP A 109 1.74 -2.86 13.39
N ALA A 110 2.61 -3.74 13.95
CA ALA A 110 2.60 -5.17 13.67
C ALA A 110 1.26 -5.86 14.03
N GLN A 111 0.55 -5.32 15.02
CA GLN A 111 -0.78 -5.81 15.45
C GLN A 111 -1.95 -5.06 14.79
N HIS A 112 -1.68 -4.06 13.96
CA HIS A 112 -2.73 -3.28 13.32
C HIS A 112 -3.16 -3.88 11.98
N LYS A 113 -4.40 -3.62 11.59
CA LYS A 113 -4.85 -3.62 10.19
C LYS A 113 -4.86 -2.18 9.69
N LEU A 114 -4.23 -1.91 8.55
CA LEU A 114 -4.45 -0.65 7.84
C LEU A 114 -5.77 -0.76 7.08
N VAL A 115 -6.71 0.12 7.39
CA VAL A 115 -7.99 0.23 6.65
C VAL A 115 -8.16 1.70 6.28
N ALA A 116 -8.00 2.04 5.00
CA ALA A 116 -7.95 3.44 4.59
C ALA A 116 -8.41 3.67 3.14
N ASN A 117 -9.06 4.80 2.92
CA ASN A 117 -9.16 5.41 1.60
C ASN A 117 -7.95 6.32 1.39
N LEU A 118 -6.85 5.78 0.86
CA LEU A 118 -5.56 6.48 0.82
C LEU A 118 -5.57 7.67 -0.14
N PRO A 119 -5.00 8.82 0.28
CA PRO A 119 -4.71 9.91 -0.66
C PRO A 119 -3.81 9.41 -1.79
N TYR A 120 -4.24 9.57 -3.05
CA TYR A 120 -3.58 8.95 -4.21
C TYR A 120 -2.13 9.37 -4.37
N SER A 121 -1.80 10.61 -4.00
CA SER A 121 -0.44 11.16 -4.12
C SER A 121 0.59 10.44 -3.27
N ILE A 122 0.19 9.85 -2.14
CA ILE A 122 1.11 9.20 -1.19
C ILE A 122 0.91 7.68 -1.10
N ALA A 123 -0.11 7.12 -1.75
CA ALA A 123 -0.51 5.73 -1.57
C ALA A 123 0.64 4.73 -1.83
N SER A 124 1.31 4.80 -2.98
CA SER A 124 2.40 3.88 -3.30
C SER A 124 3.60 3.99 -2.37
N PRO A 125 4.19 5.18 -2.11
CA PRO A 125 5.30 5.29 -1.18
C PRO A 125 4.92 4.88 0.25
N LEU A 126 3.72 5.24 0.72
CA LEU A 126 3.22 4.86 2.03
C LEU A 126 3.14 3.33 2.21
N MET A 127 2.57 2.64 1.22
CA MET A 127 2.45 1.19 1.26
C MET A 127 3.82 0.50 1.23
N ILE A 128 4.77 1.03 0.45
CA ILE A 128 6.14 0.53 0.44
C ILE A 128 6.79 0.73 1.80
N ASP A 129 6.71 1.94 2.37
CA ASP A 129 7.31 2.24 3.67
C ASP A 129 6.72 1.37 4.80
N LEU A 130 5.40 1.12 4.80
CA LEU A 130 4.74 0.19 5.73
C LEU A 130 5.16 -1.26 5.50
N ALA A 131 5.24 -1.71 4.25
CA ALA A 131 5.61 -3.09 3.91
C ALA A 131 7.09 -3.40 4.22
N TRP A 132 7.97 -2.40 4.11
CA TRP A 132 9.41 -2.55 4.34
C TRP A 132 9.85 -2.13 5.75
N GLY A 133 8.97 -1.53 6.53
CA GLY A 133 9.21 -1.22 7.93
C GLY A 133 9.39 -2.50 8.77
N GLU A 134 9.96 -2.36 9.96
CA GLU A 134 10.12 -3.47 10.91
C GLU A 134 8.77 -3.96 11.44
N HIS A 135 7.89 -3.03 11.78
CA HIS A 135 6.58 -3.28 12.40
C HIS A 135 5.43 -3.19 11.38
N ARG A 136 5.41 -4.13 10.43
CA ARG A 136 4.43 -4.17 9.33
C ARG A 136 3.01 -4.48 9.82
N PRO A 137 1.97 -3.77 9.35
CA PRO A 137 0.58 -4.16 9.59
C PRO A 137 0.32 -5.61 9.17
N ARG A 138 -0.52 -6.33 9.93
CA ARG A 138 -0.87 -7.72 9.59
C ARG A 138 -1.73 -7.85 8.33
N ALA A 139 -2.45 -6.77 7.99
CA ALA A 139 -3.19 -6.66 6.74
C ALA A 139 -3.31 -5.19 6.34
N MET A 140 -3.44 -4.92 5.05
CA MET A 140 -3.78 -3.61 4.50
C MET A 140 -5.02 -3.77 3.60
N ILE A 141 -6.09 -3.07 3.93
CA ILE A 141 -7.31 -2.95 3.14
C ILE A 141 -7.37 -1.51 2.69
N VAL A 142 -6.99 -1.27 1.46
CA VAL A 142 -6.76 0.10 0.98
C VAL A 142 -7.47 0.38 -0.32
N THR A 143 -8.06 1.57 -0.41
CA THR A 143 -8.60 2.10 -1.66
C THR A 143 -7.53 2.91 -2.36
N LEU A 144 -7.29 2.61 -3.63
CA LEU A 144 -6.25 3.15 -4.49
C LEU A 144 -6.84 3.48 -5.87
N GLN A 145 -6.12 4.27 -6.67
CA GLN A 145 -6.42 4.36 -8.09
C GLN A 145 -6.36 2.97 -8.74
N LEU A 146 -7.29 2.68 -9.65
CA LEU A 146 -7.42 1.37 -10.30
C LEU A 146 -6.11 0.91 -10.95
N GLU A 147 -5.35 1.82 -11.57
CA GLU A 147 -4.04 1.49 -12.16
C GLU A 147 -3.05 0.99 -11.10
N VAL A 148 -2.98 1.65 -9.95
CA VAL A 148 -2.06 1.25 -8.86
C VAL A 148 -2.46 -0.11 -8.30
N ALA A 149 -3.75 -0.37 -8.10
CA ALA A 149 -4.24 -1.67 -7.67
C ALA A 149 -3.92 -2.77 -8.70
N LYS A 150 -4.11 -2.51 -10.00
CA LYS A 150 -3.73 -3.45 -11.08
C LYS A 150 -2.23 -3.76 -11.08
N ARG A 151 -1.38 -2.79 -10.77
CA ARG A 151 0.07 -3.01 -10.63
C ARG A 151 0.42 -3.87 -9.40
N LEU A 152 -0.28 -3.69 -8.29
CA LEU A 152 -0.09 -4.52 -7.08
C LEU A 152 -0.49 -5.98 -7.29
N MET A 153 -1.58 -6.21 -8.02
CA MET A 153 -2.12 -7.54 -8.32
C MET A 153 -1.43 -8.22 -9.53
N ALA A 154 -0.57 -7.50 -10.22
CA ALA A 154 0.03 -7.99 -11.45
C ALA A 154 0.98 -9.17 -11.20
N VAL A 155 0.89 -10.18 -12.05
CA VAL A 155 1.77 -11.35 -12.09
C VAL A 155 2.79 -11.24 -13.22
N ALA A 156 3.88 -11.99 -13.12
CA ALA A 156 4.93 -12.01 -14.13
C ALA A 156 4.36 -12.26 -15.53
N GLY A 157 4.86 -11.50 -16.50
CA GLY A 157 4.41 -11.58 -17.89
C GLY A 157 3.29 -10.63 -18.27
N THR A 158 2.64 -9.95 -17.31
CA THR A 158 1.62 -8.94 -17.61
C THR A 158 2.23 -7.55 -17.79
N LYS A 159 1.52 -6.64 -18.46
CA LYS A 159 1.98 -5.27 -18.76
C LYS A 159 2.19 -4.44 -17.49
N GLN A 160 1.39 -4.68 -16.47
CA GLN A 160 1.39 -3.93 -15.20
C GLN A 160 2.43 -4.41 -14.20
N TYR A 161 2.98 -5.61 -14.40
CA TYR A 161 3.98 -6.19 -13.49
C TYR A 161 5.27 -5.37 -13.47
N GLY A 162 5.79 -5.16 -12.27
CA GLY A 162 6.98 -4.36 -12.08
C GLY A 162 7.45 -4.25 -10.63
N ILE A 163 8.27 -3.23 -10.36
CA ILE A 163 8.91 -3.02 -9.06
C ILE A 163 7.88 -2.98 -7.91
N LEU A 164 6.74 -2.30 -8.11
CA LEU A 164 5.72 -2.19 -7.06
C LEU A 164 5.12 -3.57 -6.69
N SER A 165 4.81 -4.40 -7.71
CA SER A 165 4.33 -5.78 -7.51
C SER A 165 5.32 -6.59 -6.68
N LEU A 166 6.61 -6.49 -7.00
CA LEU A 166 7.69 -7.22 -6.34
C LEU A 166 7.97 -6.71 -4.92
N LEU A 167 8.02 -5.38 -4.73
CA LEU A 167 8.29 -4.79 -3.41
C LEU A 167 7.22 -5.16 -2.40
N ILE A 168 5.96 -5.09 -2.80
CA ILE A 168 4.84 -5.45 -1.91
C ILE A 168 4.71 -6.97 -1.81
N GLY A 169 4.83 -7.70 -2.93
CA GLY A 169 4.72 -9.15 -2.99
C GLY A 169 5.72 -9.90 -2.11
N LEU A 170 6.89 -9.30 -1.81
CA LEU A 170 7.87 -9.88 -0.91
C LEU A 170 7.30 -10.10 0.51
N TYR A 171 6.46 -9.19 0.99
CA TYR A 171 5.94 -9.20 2.36
C TYR A 171 4.44 -9.46 2.48
N TYR A 172 3.69 -9.28 1.40
CA TYR A 172 2.24 -9.42 1.38
C TYR A 172 1.78 -10.28 0.21
N SER A 173 0.76 -11.08 0.45
CA SER A 173 -0.04 -11.72 -0.61
C SER A 173 -1.27 -10.87 -0.91
N THR A 174 -1.69 -10.86 -2.17
CA THR A 174 -2.93 -10.20 -2.59
C THR A 174 -4.12 -11.10 -2.25
N GLY A 175 -5.12 -10.53 -1.56
CA GLY A 175 -6.40 -11.16 -1.29
C GLY A 175 -7.49 -10.71 -2.26
N LYS A 176 -8.70 -10.52 -1.72
CA LYS A 176 -9.86 -10.04 -2.50
C LYS A 176 -9.72 -8.57 -2.88
N SER A 177 -10.36 -8.18 -3.97
CA SER A 177 -10.44 -6.79 -4.42
C SER A 177 -11.78 -6.51 -5.10
N PHE A 178 -12.17 -5.23 -5.19
CA PHE A 178 -13.31 -4.78 -5.96
C PHE A 178 -13.12 -3.35 -6.45
N GLU A 179 -13.68 -3.05 -7.61
CA GLU A 179 -13.61 -1.70 -8.18
C GLU A 179 -14.65 -0.79 -7.54
N ILE A 180 -14.32 0.50 -7.42
CA ILE A 180 -15.17 1.56 -6.90
C ILE A 180 -15.24 2.65 -7.96
N PRO A 181 -16.42 2.91 -8.54
CA PRO A 181 -16.61 3.96 -9.54
C PRO A 181 -16.24 5.34 -8.97
N ARG A 182 -15.65 6.18 -9.80
CA ARG A 182 -15.24 7.55 -9.42
C ARG A 182 -16.40 8.42 -8.89
N GLY A 183 -17.63 8.20 -9.37
CA GLY A 183 -18.82 8.89 -8.88
C GLY A 183 -19.18 8.59 -7.42
N CYS A 184 -18.54 7.60 -6.76
CA CYS A 184 -18.68 7.34 -5.33
C CYS A 184 -17.87 8.31 -4.44
N PHE A 185 -17.09 9.21 -5.03
CA PHE A 185 -16.20 10.14 -4.32
C PHE A 185 -16.59 11.61 -4.54
N PHE A 186 -16.24 12.45 -3.57
CA PHE A 186 -16.33 13.90 -3.68
C PHE A 186 -15.03 14.58 -3.17
N PRO A 187 -14.39 15.46 -3.94
CA PRO A 187 -14.61 15.65 -5.39
C PRO A 187 -14.42 14.36 -6.18
N GLU A 188 -15.09 14.25 -7.33
CA GLU A 188 -14.94 13.09 -8.20
C GLU A 188 -13.51 13.05 -8.77
N PRO A 189 -12.76 11.94 -8.60
CA PRO A 189 -11.43 11.79 -9.17
C PRO A 189 -11.50 11.54 -10.69
N ASN A 190 -10.36 11.72 -11.39
CA ASN A 190 -10.30 11.53 -12.84
C ASN A 190 -10.38 10.05 -13.27
N VAL A 191 -10.16 9.11 -12.35
CA VAL A 191 -10.11 7.66 -12.63
C VAL A 191 -10.87 6.89 -11.55
N ASP A 192 -11.33 5.70 -11.92
CA ASP A 192 -11.91 4.78 -10.97
C ASP A 192 -10.88 4.30 -9.94
N SER A 193 -11.38 3.80 -8.83
CA SER A 193 -10.60 3.27 -7.74
C SER A 193 -10.79 1.76 -7.61
N CYS A 194 -9.97 1.16 -6.78
CA CYS A 194 -10.10 -0.23 -6.40
C CYS A 194 -9.73 -0.37 -4.92
N CYS A 195 -10.57 -1.06 -4.16
CA CYS A 195 -10.22 -1.52 -2.84
C CYS A 195 -9.54 -2.89 -2.96
N ILE A 196 -8.36 -3.03 -2.34
CA ILE A 196 -7.58 -4.27 -2.35
C ILE A 196 -7.23 -4.68 -0.93
N GLN A 197 -7.27 -5.98 -0.68
CA GLN A 197 -6.78 -6.59 0.54
C GLN A 197 -5.37 -7.16 0.29
N LEU A 198 -4.44 -6.82 1.17
CA LEU A 198 -3.09 -7.35 1.23
C LEU A 198 -2.91 -8.01 2.60
N ILE A 199 -2.48 -9.26 2.63
CA ILE A 199 -2.30 -10.06 3.85
C ILE A 199 -0.80 -10.28 4.05
N ARG A 200 -0.28 -9.91 5.23
CA ARG A 200 1.13 -10.10 5.56
C ARG A 200 1.49 -11.59 5.54
N ARG A 201 2.61 -11.91 4.93
CA ARG A 201 3.18 -13.27 4.96
C ARG A 201 3.71 -13.58 6.35
N ASP A 202 3.46 -14.77 6.84
CA ASP A 202 3.87 -15.18 8.19
C ASP A 202 5.40 -15.31 8.29
N ASN A 203 6.04 -15.81 7.23
CA ASN A 203 7.47 -16.02 7.20
C ASN A 203 8.15 -15.07 6.21
N PRO A 204 9.26 -14.43 6.60
CA PRO A 204 10.10 -13.66 5.69
C PRO A 204 10.66 -14.57 4.58
N MET A 205 10.55 -14.13 3.33
CA MET A 205 11.08 -14.88 2.17
C MET A 205 12.59 -14.66 1.98
N LEU A 206 13.12 -13.59 2.56
CA LEU A 206 14.52 -13.16 2.53
C LEU A 206 14.98 -12.67 3.90
N THR A 207 16.27 -12.81 4.20
CA THR A 207 16.88 -12.16 5.38
C THR A 207 17.02 -10.65 5.19
N ILE A 208 17.38 -9.93 6.25
CA ILE A 208 17.58 -8.47 6.18
C ILE A 208 18.67 -8.11 5.17
N GLU A 209 19.79 -8.85 5.18
CA GLU A 209 20.92 -8.65 4.27
C GLU A 209 20.50 -8.91 2.81
N GLU A 210 19.77 -9.99 2.58
CA GLU A 210 19.26 -10.36 1.26
C GLU A 210 18.29 -9.30 0.69
N THR A 211 17.53 -8.60 1.54
CA THR A 211 16.59 -7.59 1.06
C THR A 211 17.25 -6.40 0.35
N ALA A 212 18.48 -6.05 0.72
CA ALA A 212 19.25 -5.01 0.04
C ALA A 212 19.65 -5.46 -1.38
N VAL A 213 20.09 -6.72 -1.50
CA VAL A 213 20.41 -7.34 -2.79
C VAL A 213 19.17 -7.47 -3.67
N PHE A 214 18.05 -7.90 -3.11
CA PHE A 214 16.78 -7.97 -3.82
C PHE A 214 16.37 -6.61 -4.42
N LYS A 215 16.44 -5.53 -3.62
CA LYS A 215 16.17 -4.18 -4.12
C LYS A 215 17.09 -3.80 -5.28
N LYS A 216 18.36 -4.13 -5.19
CA LYS A 216 19.35 -3.86 -6.24
C LYS A 216 19.02 -4.63 -7.52
N ILE A 217 18.71 -5.93 -7.40
CA ILE A 217 18.35 -6.80 -8.54
C ILE A 217 17.09 -6.27 -9.26
N ILE A 218 15.99 -6.01 -8.53
CA ILE A 218 14.75 -5.56 -9.15
C ILE A 218 14.91 -4.16 -9.75
N LYS A 219 15.60 -3.23 -9.07
CA LYS A 219 15.88 -1.89 -9.61
C LYS A 219 16.68 -1.99 -10.91
N ARG A 220 17.71 -2.84 -10.94
CA ARG A 220 18.52 -3.08 -12.15
C ARG A 220 17.70 -3.75 -13.24
N GLY A 221 16.95 -4.80 -12.91
CA GLY A 221 16.14 -5.57 -13.87
C GLY A 221 15.02 -4.78 -14.56
N PHE A 222 14.54 -3.72 -13.91
CA PHE A 222 13.49 -2.84 -14.46
C PHE A 222 14.00 -1.45 -14.87
N SER A 223 15.32 -1.20 -14.83
CA SER A 223 15.89 0.10 -15.24
C SER A 223 15.69 0.38 -16.73
N GLU A 224 15.75 -0.67 -17.56
CA GLU A 224 15.62 -0.58 -19.01
C GLU A 224 14.66 -1.68 -19.54
N ARG A 225 13.36 -1.38 -19.65
CA ARG A 225 12.31 -2.36 -19.96
C ARG A 225 12.56 -3.21 -21.23
N ARG A 226 13.23 -2.66 -22.24
CA ARG A 226 13.51 -3.37 -23.50
C ARG A 226 14.77 -4.23 -23.48
N LYS A 227 15.61 -4.13 -22.44
CA LYS A 227 16.87 -4.90 -22.34
C LYS A 227 16.65 -6.25 -21.68
N LYS A 228 17.52 -7.19 -22.01
CA LYS A 228 17.57 -8.53 -21.43
C LYS A 228 18.05 -8.44 -19.99
N LEU A 229 17.38 -9.16 -19.06
CA LEU A 229 17.71 -9.14 -17.63
C LEU A 229 19.16 -9.57 -17.38
N MET A 230 19.63 -10.65 -18.03
CA MET A 230 21.01 -11.13 -17.91
C MET A 230 22.03 -10.02 -18.21
N LYS A 231 21.81 -9.25 -19.29
CA LYS A 231 22.72 -8.15 -19.64
C LYS A 231 22.75 -7.06 -18.56
N LEU A 232 21.59 -6.73 -17.99
CA LEU A 232 21.48 -5.70 -16.95
C LEU A 232 22.19 -6.14 -15.66
N LEU A 233 22.02 -7.40 -15.24
CA LEU A 233 22.62 -7.90 -14.02
C LEU A 233 24.15 -8.01 -14.09
N LYS A 234 24.73 -8.28 -15.25
CA LYS A 234 26.20 -8.32 -15.47
C LYS A 234 26.91 -6.98 -15.21
N HIS A 235 26.15 -5.88 -15.07
CA HIS A 235 26.74 -4.60 -14.64
C HIS A 235 27.06 -4.55 -13.12
N ASP A 236 26.40 -5.38 -12.32
CA ASP A 236 26.50 -5.32 -10.87
C ASP A 236 27.05 -6.62 -10.24
N TRP A 237 27.06 -7.74 -10.99
CA TRP A 237 27.51 -9.06 -10.54
C TRP A 237 28.45 -9.72 -11.55
N PRO A 238 29.36 -10.61 -11.07
CA PRO A 238 30.24 -11.38 -11.98
C PRO A 238 29.44 -12.13 -13.05
N THR A 239 29.96 -12.10 -14.28
CA THR A 239 29.28 -12.71 -15.43
C THR A 239 28.99 -14.19 -15.22
N GLU A 240 29.94 -14.93 -14.66
CA GLU A 240 29.83 -16.36 -14.37
C GLU A 240 28.70 -16.66 -13.37
N ALA A 241 28.59 -15.84 -12.31
CA ALA A 241 27.53 -15.99 -11.32
C ALA A 241 26.13 -15.72 -11.93
N VAL A 242 26.02 -14.71 -12.80
CA VAL A 242 24.76 -14.42 -13.50
C VAL A 242 24.39 -15.55 -14.46
N ILE A 243 25.35 -16.10 -15.22
CA ILE A 243 25.09 -17.24 -16.12
C ILE A 243 24.67 -18.48 -15.31
N ALA A 244 25.37 -18.77 -14.21
CA ALA A 244 25.07 -19.93 -13.37
C ALA A 244 23.65 -19.88 -12.83
N ILE A 245 23.22 -18.75 -12.22
CA ILE A 245 21.86 -18.65 -11.68
C ILE A 245 20.79 -18.75 -12.74
N PHE A 246 21.00 -18.19 -13.94
CA PHE A 246 20.07 -18.33 -15.05
C PHE A 246 19.88 -19.79 -15.47
N ARG A 247 20.97 -20.57 -15.53
CA ARG A 247 20.93 -22.01 -15.81
C ARG A 247 20.19 -22.76 -14.71
N THR A 248 20.49 -22.48 -13.45
CA THR A 248 19.81 -23.12 -12.30
C THR A 248 18.32 -22.89 -12.32
N LEU A 249 17.86 -21.67 -12.66
CA LEU A 249 16.44 -21.31 -12.72
C LEU A 249 15.78 -21.69 -14.05
N GLY A 250 16.48 -22.25 -15.02
CA GLY A 250 15.95 -22.56 -16.35
C GLY A 250 15.49 -21.33 -17.13
N LEU A 251 16.11 -20.16 -16.89
CA LEU A 251 15.73 -18.91 -17.52
C LEU A 251 16.39 -18.74 -18.90
N ASP A 252 15.61 -18.33 -19.91
CA ASP A 252 16.14 -17.94 -21.21
C ASP A 252 17.04 -16.72 -21.07
N GLU A 253 18.20 -16.73 -21.72
CA GLU A 253 19.16 -15.61 -21.71
C GLU A 253 18.58 -14.32 -22.30
N LYS A 254 17.52 -14.41 -23.11
CA LYS A 254 16.82 -13.29 -23.71
C LYS A 254 15.67 -12.75 -22.83
N ILE A 255 15.38 -13.42 -21.68
CA ILE A 255 14.28 -13.03 -20.80
C ILE A 255 14.43 -11.60 -20.31
N ARG A 256 13.31 -10.89 -20.15
CA ARG A 256 13.25 -9.55 -19.56
C ARG A 256 12.74 -9.64 -18.13
N GLY A 257 13.06 -8.65 -17.29
CA GLY A 257 12.66 -8.61 -15.89
C GLY A 257 11.15 -8.79 -15.66
N GLU A 258 10.32 -8.26 -16.55
CA GLU A 258 8.85 -8.38 -16.47
C GLU A 258 8.31 -9.81 -16.65
N LYS A 259 9.14 -10.74 -17.11
CA LYS A 259 8.76 -12.17 -17.30
C LYS A 259 9.23 -13.06 -16.17
N VAL A 260 10.02 -12.54 -15.24
CA VAL A 260 10.59 -13.28 -14.11
C VAL A 260 9.68 -13.16 -12.90
N SER A 261 9.32 -14.29 -12.27
CA SER A 261 8.42 -14.32 -11.12
C SER A 261 9.10 -13.78 -9.84
N LEU A 262 8.30 -13.50 -8.82
CA LEU A 262 8.81 -13.10 -7.50
C LEU A 262 9.72 -14.20 -6.92
N GLU A 263 9.30 -15.44 -7.01
CA GLU A 263 10.04 -16.61 -6.50
C GLU A 263 11.40 -16.73 -7.20
N GLN A 264 11.42 -16.56 -8.53
CA GLN A 264 12.68 -16.56 -9.29
C GLN A 264 13.58 -15.39 -8.90
N PHE A 265 13.04 -14.20 -8.67
CA PHE A 265 13.83 -13.06 -8.14
C PHE A 265 14.36 -13.34 -6.74
N ILE A 266 13.63 -14.02 -5.88
CA ILE A 266 14.07 -14.42 -4.55
C ILE A 266 15.23 -15.41 -4.61
N GLU A 267 15.11 -16.48 -5.40
CA GLU A 267 16.18 -17.46 -5.58
C GLU A 267 17.44 -16.82 -6.22
N MET A 268 17.24 -15.94 -7.20
CA MET A 268 18.31 -15.14 -7.78
C MET A 268 19.01 -14.27 -6.73
N THR A 269 18.24 -13.70 -5.82
CA THR A 269 18.77 -12.86 -4.72
C THR A 269 19.63 -13.69 -3.77
N LYS A 270 19.14 -14.82 -3.29
CA LYS A 270 19.86 -15.71 -2.37
C LYS A 270 21.20 -16.14 -2.97
N TYR A 271 21.19 -16.56 -4.25
CA TYR A 271 22.39 -16.99 -4.94
C TYR A 271 23.40 -15.87 -5.13
N LEU A 272 22.95 -14.69 -5.64
CA LEU A 272 23.84 -13.57 -5.91
C LEU A 272 24.34 -12.87 -4.65
N ASN A 273 23.62 -12.95 -3.53
CA ASN A 273 24.09 -12.45 -2.24
C ASN A 273 25.34 -13.20 -1.77
N GLN A 274 25.41 -14.52 -1.94
CA GLN A 274 26.58 -15.35 -1.59
C GLN A 274 27.81 -15.08 -2.46
N LYS A 275 27.66 -14.44 -3.62
CA LYS A 275 28.75 -14.16 -4.58
C LYS A 275 29.23 -12.70 -4.54
N GLN A 276 28.70 -11.89 -3.62
CA GLN A 276 29.19 -10.53 -3.32
C GLN A 276 30.24 -10.51 -2.20
N GLN A 277 30.38 -11.61 -1.47
CA GLN A 277 31.44 -11.86 -0.50
C GLN A 277 32.66 -12.49 -1.20
#